data_acc2519dc95a127d923a6838d9237b15
#
_entry.id   acc2519dc95a127d923a6838d9237b15
#
_cell.length_a   1.000
_cell.length_b   1.000
_cell.length_c   1.000
_cell.angle_alpha   90.00
_cell.angle_beta   90.00
_cell.angle_gamma   90.00
#
_symmetry.space_group_name_H-M   'P 1'
#
loop_
_entity.id
_entity.type
_entity.pdbx_description
1 polymer ?
#
loop_
_entity_poly.entity_id
_entity_poly.type
_entity_poly.pdbx_seq_one_letter_code
_entity_poly.pdbx_strand_id
1 'polypeptide(L)'
;PADIESMTVLKDASAGALYGARGANGVIMITTKQGKEGKTKVSWRSTAGWSSRSLKAYDMVDQKEFVQLTYEGLRNGYIFDNGYNWEAAGRQASADLGGVLGGEQYNPFKNYTWGTIIDPATGRVQGDATSAWNESWMDAIQRDNAFRHEHQLSVNGGTEKTKYMFSLGYLNEDGILINTGFQRYNARANINTEVNKWMKTGLNVSLSNSTQNFSDYEGSSNSNVWYSAQFMAPIYPVYIKGEDGKDVLDADGNRQLDYGDGSVQRPQYSDFNPVGGLVDDKADIKTDVAGLRTFLAFGSDSEDAGWAKGIKLTLNFGLDYRNKSQKSYMNMHHGNQAAAGGLLMKYNRRTQSYTFNQ
;
A
#
# COMPACT_ATOMS: atom_id res chain seq x y z
N PRO A 1 -19.96 3.14 -0.01
CA PRO A 1 -20.59 4.19 -0.86
C PRO A 1 -21.94 3.74 -1.45
N ALA A 2 -22.10 2.47 -1.85
CA ALA A 2 -23.31 1.98 -2.52
C ALA A 2 -24.60 2.10 -1.67
N ASP A 3 -24.48 2.11 -0.34
CA ASP A 3 -25.60 2.22 0.60
C ASP A 3 -25.93 3.68 1.00
N ILE A 4 -25.19 4.66 0.47
CA ILE A 4 -25.43 6.08 0.73
C ILE A 4 -26.53 6.55 -0.20
N GLU A 5 -27.58 7.20 0.35
CA GLU A 5 -28.64 7.86 -0.40
C GLU A 5 -28.27 9.32 -0.65
N SER A 6 -27.81 10.03 0.38
CA SER A 6 -27.36 11.42 0.27
C SER A 6 -26.24 11.76 1.23
N MET A 7 -25.45 12.77 0.85
CA MET A 7 -24.40 13.36 1.68
C MET A 7 -24.59 14.88 1.70
N THR A 8 -24.68 15.45 2.88
CA THR A 8 -24.82 16.90 3.06
C THR A 8 -23.66 17.41 3.90
N VAL A 9 -22.97 18.42 3.43
CA VAL A 9 -21.87 19.07 4.16
C VAL A 9 -22.39 20.37 4.76
N LEU A 10 -22.43 20.43 6.08
CA LEU A 10 -22.82 21.61 6.84
C LEU A 10 -21.54 22.38 7.22
N LYS A 11 -21.36 23.55 6.63
CA LYS A 11 -20.16 24.39 6.85
C LYS A 11 -20.44 25.60 7.74
N ASP A 12 -21.70 25.89 8.00
CA ASP A 12 -22.13 27.09 8.73
C ASP A 12 -22.07 26.89 10.24
N ALA A 13 -21.70 27.95 10.96
CA ALA A 13 -21.64 27.96 12.42
C ALA A 13 -22.99 27.63 13.07
N SER A 14 -24.12 28.03 12.45
CA SER A 14 -25.47 27.73 12.92
C SER A 14 -25.79 26.24 12.85
N ALA A 15 -25.33 25.56 11.80
CA ALA A 15 -25.47 24.11 11.68
C ALA A 15 -24.54 23.38 12.65
N GLY A 16 -23.33 23.91 12.89
CA GLY A 16 -22.37 23.40 13.86
C GLY A 16 -22.88 23.48 15.31
N ALA A 17 -23.68 24.50 15.63
CA ALA A 17 -24.24 24.68 16.98
C ALA A 17 -25.14 23.52 17.46
N LEU A 18 -25.82 22.82 16.52
CA LEU A 18 -26.63 21.64 16.83
C LEU A 18 -25.78 20.42 17.26
N TYR A 19 -24.50 20.40 16.88
CA TYR A 19 -23.58 19.29 17.12
C TYR A 19 -22.51 19.61 18.18
N GLY A 20 -22.61 20.81 18.80
CA GLY A 20 -21.70 21.28 19.84
C GLY A 20 -20.24 21.40 19.35
N ALA A 21 -19.29 21.30 20.27
CA ALA A 21 -17.86 21.47 19.96
C ALA A 21 -17.34 20.51 18.87
N ARG A 22 -17.95 19.35 18.68
CA ARG A 22 -17.59 18.41 17.60
C ARG A 22 -17.94 18.93 16.20
N GLY A 23 -18.84 19.90 16.09
CA GLY A 23 -19.23 20.55 14.84
C GLY A 23 -18.33 21.72 14.41
N ALA A 24 -17.34 22.11 15.21
CA ALA A 24 -16.52 23.30 14.98
C ALA A 24 -15.80 23.32 13.61
N ASN A 25 -15.43 22.14 13.09
CA ASN A 25 -14.78 21.99 11.77
C ASN A 25 -15.77 21.64 10.63
N GLY A 26 -17.09 21.81 10.88
CA GLY A 26 -18.16 21.40 9.98
C GLY A 26 -18.66 19.99 10.25
N VAL A 27 -19.83 19.67 9.67
CA VAL A 27 -20.52 18.39 9.86
C VAL A 27 -20.83 17.78 8.50
N ILE A 28 -20.51 16.50 8.33
CA ILE A 28 -20.90 15.72 7.16
C ILE A 28 -22.03 14.79 7.58
N MET A 29 -23.23 15.07 7.10
CA MET A 29 -24.41 14.22 7.30
C MET A 29 -24.50 13.20 6.18
N ILE A 30 -24.52 11.93 6.55
CA ILE A 30 -24.68 10.81 5.61
C ILE A 30 -26.00 10.13 5.88
N THR A 31 -26.90 10.21 4.91
CA THR A 31 -28.16 9.47 4.93
C THR A 31 -27.98 8.18 4.13
N THR A 32 -28.30 7.07 4.74
CA THR A 32 -28.21 5.75 4.09
C THR A 32 -29.56 5.35 3.51
N LYS A 33 -29.52 4.54 2.43
CA LYS A 33 -30.70 3.98 1.80
C LYS A 33 -31.56 3.24 2.80
N GLN A 34 -32.86 3.43 2.69
CA GLN A 34 -33.86 2.79 3.52
C GLN A 34 -34.76 1.88 2.68
N GLY A 35 -35.49 1.00 3.35
CA GLY A 35 -36.53 0.21 2.74
C GLY A 35 -37.63 1.09 2.13
N LYS A 36 -38.14 0.72 0.98
CA LYS A 36 -39.25 1.38 0.29
C LYS A 36 -40.44 0.43 0.19
N GLU A 37 -41.63 1.00 0.27
CA GLU A 37 -42.85 0.25 0.02
C GLU A 37 -42.88 -0.30 -1.43
N GLY A 38 -43.36 -1.50 -1.58
CA GLY A 38 -43.51 -2.17 -2.86
C GLY A 38 -42.99 -3.59 -2.88
N LYS A 39 -43.06 -4.21 -4.04
CA LYS A 39 -42.54 -5.58 -4.25
C LYS A 39 -41.03 -5.61 -3.96
N THR A 40 -40.61 -6.71 -3.35
CA THR A 40 -39.20 -6.97 -3.08
C THR A 40 -38.36 -6.88 -4.36
N LYS A 41 -37.33 -6.04 -4.34
CA LYS A 41 -36.38 -5.92 -5.44
C LYS A 41 -34.99 -6.41 -4.94
N VAL A 42 -34.43 -7.31 -5.73
CA VAL A 42 -33.04 -7.77 -5.53
C VAL A 42 -32.18 -7.08 -6.59
N SER A 43 -31.08 -6.50 -6.16
CA SER A 43 -30.13 -5.82 -7.04
C SER A 43 -28.73 -6.34 -6.77
N TRP A 44 -28.03 -6.73 -7.83
CA TRP A 44 -26.62 -7.07 -7.77
C TRP A 44 -25.82 -6.13 -8.66
N ARG A 45 -24.75 -5.58 -8.11
CA ARG A 45 -23.80 -4.74 -8.81
C ARG A 45 -22.42 -5.35 -8.67
N SER A 46 -21.71 -5.45 -9.78
CA SER A 46 -20.31 -5.84 -9.81
C SER A 46 -19.51 -4.80 -10.58
N THR A 47 -18.33 -4.46 -10.06
CA THR A 47 -17.40 -3.55 -10.72
C THR A 47 -16.03 -4.21 -10.67
N ALA A 48 -15.31 -4.20 -11.79
CA ALA A 48 -13.93 -4.64 -11.89
C ALA A 48 -13.10 -3.55 -12.57
N GLY A 49 -11.84 -3.45 -12.21
CA GLY A 49 -10.91 -2.49 -12.77
C GLY A 49 -9.47 -2.87 -12.50
N TRP A 50 -8.58 -2.23 -13.21
CA TRP A 50 -7.14 -2.39 -13.03
C TRP A 50 -6.53 -1.03 -12.78
N SER A 51 -5.56 -0.99 -11.90
CA SER A 51 -4.79 0.22 -11.55
C SER A 51 -3.32 -0.01 -11.87
N SER A 52 -2.70 1.01 -12.41
CA SER A 52 -1.25 1.06 -12.63
C SER A 52 -0.72 2.42 -12.20
N ARG A 53 0.58 2.56 -12.12
CA ARG A 53 1.22 3.82 -11.81
C ARG A 53 0.92 4.85 -12.90
N SER A 54 0.36 5.99 -12.54
CA SER A 54 0.02 7.07 -13.47
C SER A 54 1.18 8.01 -13.78
N LEU A 55 2.07 8.23 -12.81
CA LEU A 55 3.25 9.06 -12.98
C LEU A 55 4.37 8.22 -13.62
N LYS A 56 4.96 8.70 -14.70
CA LYS A 56 6.16 8.08 -15.29
C LYS A 56 7.30 8.07 -14.28
N ALA A 57 8.13 7.02 -14.34
CA ALA A 57 9.43 7.06 -13.70
C ALA A 57 10.29 8.14 -14.38
N TYR A 58 11.25 8.68 -13.64
CA TYR A 58 12.32 9.45 -14.27
C TYR A 58 13.12 8.55 -15.22
N ASP A 59 13.60 9.12 -16.30
CA ASP A 59 14.54 8.42 -17.16
C ASP A 59 15.82 8.18 -16.36
N MET A 60 16.16 6.91 -16.21
CA MET A 60 17.36 6.48 -15.49
C MET A 60 18.49 6.28 -16.48
N VAL A 61 19.72 6.53 -16.03
CA VAL A 61 20.91 6.16 -16.79
C VAL A 61 20.95 4.65 -17.02
N ASP A 62 21.38 4.22 -18.17
CA ASP A 62 21.61 2.80 -18.45
C ASP A 62 22.90 2.30 -17.79
N GLN A 63 23.16 1.00 -17.87
CA GLN A 63 24.32 0.38 -17.21
C GLN A 63 25.64 0.90 -17.75
N LYS A 64 25.76 1.13 -19.07
CA LYS A 64 26.99 1.67 -19.69
C LYS A 64 27.21 3.11 -19.26
N GLU A 65 26.17 3.90 -19.28
CA GLU A 65 26.20 5.30 -18.88
C GLU A 65 26.56 5.44 -17.40
N PHE A 66 25.97 4.60 -16.54
CA PHE A 66 26.32 4.57 -15.13
C PHE A 66 27.79 4.25 -14.89
N VAL A 67 28.32 3.22 -15.57
CA VAL A 67 29.75 2.85 -15.48
C VAL A 67 30.65 3.96 -16.04
N GLN A 68 30.27 4.58 -17.15
CA GLN A 68 30.99 5.71 -17.73
C GLN A 68 31.08 6.90 -16.74
N LEU A 69 29.97 7.28 -16.15
CA LEU A 69 29.92 8.38 -15.19
C LEU A 69 30.72 8.08 -13.92
N THR A 70 30.69 6.84 -13.45
CA THR A 70 31.49 6.41 -12.29
C THR A 70 32.99 6.49 -12.61
N TYR A 71 33.42 5.98 -13.77
CA TYR A 71 34.79 6.09 -14.23
C TYR A 71 35.25 7.56 -14.34
N GLU A 72 34.43 8.41 -14.97
CA GLU A 72 34.75 9.83 -15.12
C GLU A 72 34.83 10.55 -13.76
N GLY A 73 33.97 10.22 -12.82
CA GLY A 73 34.03 10.72 -11.45
C GLY A 73 35.33 10.34 -10.75
N LEU A 74 35.72 9.06 -10.82
CA LEU A 74 36.98 8.58 -10.25
C LEU A 74 38.20 9.26 -10.91
N ARG A 75 38.23 9.31 -12.23
CA ARG A 75 39.31 9.97 -12.96
C ARG A 75 39.46 11.43 -12.59
N ASN A 76 38.34 12.15 -12.49
CA ASN A 76 38.36 13.56 -12.11
C ASN A 76 38.85 13.72 -10.68
N GLY A 77 38.42 12.86 -9.71
CA GLY A 77 38.96 12.83 -8.37
C GLY A 77 40.47 12.68 -8.33
N TYR A 78 41.02 11.73 -9.11
CA TYR A 78 42.49 11.55 -9.21
C TYR A 78 43.21 12.76 -9.78
N ILE A 79 42.61 13.49 -10.73
CA ILE A 79 43.20 14.73 -11.27
C ILE A 79 43.17 15.84 -10.25
N PHE A 80 41.99 16.13 -9.66
CA PHE A 80 41.80 17.35 -8.84
C PHE A 80 42.26 17.18 -7.41
N ASP A 81 42.09 15.99 -6.82
CA ASP A 81 42.43 15.75 -5.42
C ASP A 81 43.82 15.18 -5.25
N ASN A 82 44.34 14.40 -6.20
CA ASN A 82 45.64 13.72 -6.11
C ASN A 82 46.71 14.28 -7.07
N GLY A 83 46.35 15.20 -7.98
CA GLY A 83 47.27 15.84 -8.89
C GLY A 83 47.80 14.95 -10.02
N TYR A 84 47.09 13.86 -10.35
CA TYR A 84 47.50 12.98 -11.47
C TYR A 84 47.31 13.69 -12.81
N ASN A 85 48.15 13.36 -13.77
CA ASN A 85 47.90 13.74 -15.15
C ASN A 85 46.75 12.88 -15.72
N TRP A 86 46.20 13.29 -16.85
CA TRP A 86 45.02 12.68 -17.48
C TRP A 86 45.16 11.17 -17.71
N GLU A 87 46.30 10.72 -18.26
CA GLU A 87 46.55 9.30 -18.55
C GLU A 87 46.70 8.48 -17.24
N ALA A 88 47.46 8.95 -16.29
CA ALA A 88 47.66 8.27 -15.02
C ALA A 88 46.36 8.16 -14.25
N ALA A 89 45.57 9.24 -14.22
CA ALA A 89 44.24 9.26 -13.59
C ALA A 89 43.29 8.26 -14.27
N GLY A 90 43.27 8.20 -15.58
CA GLY A 90 42.45 7.26 -16.33
C GLY A 90 42.81 5.79 -16.08
N ARG A 91 44.10 5.46 -16.02
CA ARG A 91 44.58 4.10 -15.68
C ARG A 91 44.19 3.72 -14.24
N GLN A 92 44.38 4.63 -13.31
CA GLN A 92 44.03 4.38 -11.90
C GLN A 92 42.52 4.21 -11.72
N ALA A 93 41.72 5.08 -12.33
CA ALA A 93 40.26 4.98 -12.29
C ALA A 93 39.74 3.65 -12.87
N SER A 94 40.32 3.15 -13.99
CA SER A 94 40.00 1.84 -14.54
C SER A 94 40.36 0.70 -13.58
N ALA A 95 41.51 0.78 -12.92
CA ALA A 95 41.95 -0.25 -11.97
C ALA A 95 41.04 -0.33 -10.74
N ASP A 96 40.54 0.81 -10.26
CA ASP A 96 39.73 0.90 -9.01
C ASP A 96 38.25 0.73 -9.28
N LEU A 97 37.80 0.76 -10.52
CA LEU A 97 36.38 0.70 -10.90
C LEU A 97 35.65 -0.50 -10.27
N GLY A 98 36.28 -1.69 -10.33
CA GLY A 98 35.72 -2.91 -9.76
C GLY A 98 35.56 -2.85 -8.25
N GLY A 99 36.51 -2.25 -7.55
CA GLY A 99 36.42 -2.07 -6.10
C GLY A 99 35.27 -1.15 -5.71
N VAL A 100 35.08 -0.06 -6.45
CA VAL A 100 33.99 0.90 -6.21
C VAL A 100 32.62 0.34 -6.56
N LEU A 101 32.54 -0.55 -7.55
CA LEU A 101 31.28 -1.15 -8.02
C LEU A 101 30.93 -2.49 -7.36
N GLY A 102 31.74 -2.98 -6.40
CA GLY A 102 31.43 -4.16 -5.61
C GLY A 102 31.94 -5.48 -6.19
N GLY A 103 32.93 -5.42 -7.08
CA GLY A 103 33.61 -6.59 -7.65
C GLY A 103 32.95 -7.19 -8.89
N GLU A 104 33.59 -8.20 -9.46
CA GLU A 104 33.16 -8.81 -10.73
C GLU A 104 31.80 -9.49 -10.67
N GLN A 105 31.33 -9.85 -9.51
CA GLN A 105 29.99 -10.42 -9.32
C GLN A 105 28.86 -9.47 -9.74
N TYR A 106 29.09 -8.16 -9.64
CA TYR A 106 28.15 -7.12 -10.07
C TYR A 106 28.45 -6.57 -11.46
N ASN A 107 29.38 -7.20 -12.18
CA ASN A 107 29.68 -6.83 -13.57
C ASN A 107 28.65 -7.47 -14.52
N PRO A 108 27.74 -6.69 -15.12
CA PRO A 108 26.79 -7.23 -16.07
C PRO A 108 27.41 -7.55 -17.44
N PHE A 109 28.60 -6.99 -17.75
CA PHE A 109 29.23 -7.10 -19.03
C PHE A 109 30.16 -8.31 -19.07
N LYS A 110 29.63 -9.51 -19.28
CA LYS A 110 30.37 -10.77 -19.19
C LYS A 110 31.46 -10.95 -20.25
N ASN A 111 31.46 -10.12 -21.29
CA ASN A 111 32.53 -10.08 -22.29
C ASN A 111 33.71 -9.16 -21.93
N TYR A 112 33.62 -8.43 -20.80
CA TYR A 112 34.66 -7.58 -20.23
C TYR A 112 34.75 -7.74 -18.74
N THR A 113 35.93 -7.55 -18.15
CA THR A 113 36.13 -7.35 -16.71
C THR A 113 36.04 -5.86 -16.39
N TRP A 114 35.91 -5.52 -15.11
CA TRP A 114 35.96 -4.11 -14.69
C TRP A 114 37.27 -3.42 -15.11
N GLY A 115 38.39 -4.14 -15.13
CA GLY A 115 39.68 -3.59 -15.56
C GLY A 115 39.82 -3.37 -17.08
N THR A 116 38.95 -3.94 -17.90
CA THR A 116 39.02 -3.88 -19.37
C THR A 116 37.79 -3.24 -20.01
N ILE A 117 36.74 -2.93 -19.23
CA ILE A 117 35.49 -2.33 -19.73
C ILE A 117 35.69 -0.92 -20.31
N ILE A 118 36.71 -0.19 -19.85
CA ILE A 118 37.06 1.13 -20.38
C ILE A 118 38.15 0.98 -21.45
N ASP A 119 37.86 1.46 -22.63
CA ASP A 119 38.85 1.53 -23.70
C ASP A 119 39.95 2.57 -23.31
N PRO A 120 41.22 2.15 -23.17
CA PRO A 120 42.29 3.05 -22.73
C PRO A 120 42.62 4.14 -23.75
N ALA A 121 42.31 3.95 -25.03
CA ALA A 121 42.54 4.94 -26.06
C ALA A 121 41.54 6.08 -26.06
N THR A 122 40.30 5.78 -25.75
CA THR A 122 39.19 6.75 -25.80
C THR A 122 38.70 7.19 -24.43
N GLY A 123 38.96 6.41 -23.35
CA GLY A 123 38.39 6.62 -22.03
C GLY A 123 36.87 6.40 -21.98
N ARG A 124 36.35 5.57 -22.88
CA ARG A 124 34.94 5.26 -23.01
C ARG A 124 34.67 3.79 -22.67
N VAL A 125 33.48 3.50 -22.20
CA VAL A 125 32.98 2.13 -22.08
C VAL A 125 32.99 1.48 -23.45
N GLN A 126 33.48 0.24 -23.55
CA GLN A 126 33.55 -0.53 -24.78
C GLN A 126 32.19 -0.58 -25.49
N GLY A 127 32.18 -0.22 -26.79
CA GLY A 127 30.93 -0.09 -27.53
C GLY A 127 30.17 -1.41 -27.70
N ASP A 128 30.89 -2.53 -27.78
CA ASP A 128 30.36 -3.89 -27.90
C ASP A 128 30.14 -4.61 -26.57
N ALA A 129 30.29 -3.91 -25.45
CA ALA A 129 29.93 -4.45 -24.15
C ALA A 129 28.43 -4.80 -24.14
N THR A 130 28.11 -6.04 -23.78
CA THR A 130 26.73 -6.57 -23.71
C THR A 130 26.37 -7.01 -22.30
N SER A 131 25.22 -6.55 -21.84
CA SER A 131 24.75 -6.89 -20.53
C SER A 131 24.08 -8.26 -20.47
N ALA A 132 24.46 -9.09 -19.52
CA ALA A 132 23.85 -10.39 -19.26
C ALA A 132 22.54 -10.28 -18.51
N TRP A 133 22.31 -9.18 -17.80
CA TRP A 133 21.04 -8.84 -17.16
C TRP A 133 20.76 -7.34 -17.30
N ASN A 134 19.49 -7.00 -17.33
CA ASN A 134 19.01 -5.61 -17.30
C ASN A 134 17.65 -5.59 -16.60
N GLU A 135 17.68 -5.42 -15.30
CA GLU A 135 16.50 -5.47 -14.44
C GLU A 135 16.15 -4.08 -13.94
N SER A 136 14.86 -3.74 -13.95
CA SER A 136 14.35 -2.52 -13.38
C SER A 136 13.88 -2.79 -11.95
N TRP A 137 14.54 -2.18 -10.98
CA TRP A 137 14.13 -2.24 -9.59
C TRP A 137 12.73 -1.67 -9.37
N MET A 138 12.40 -0.61 -10.12
CA MET A 138 11.07 0.01 -10.06
C MET A 138 9.97 -0.95 -10.55
N ASP A 139 10.25 -1.73 -11.61
CA ASP A 139 9.27 -2.69 -12.12
C ASP A 139 9.19 -3.93 -11.23
N ALA A 140 10.30 -4.31 -10.59
CA ALA A 140 10.34 -5.44 -9.67
C ALA A 140 9.45 -5.25 -8.41
N ILE A 141 9.27 -4.02 -7.95
CA ILE A 141 8.44 -3.72 -6.76
C ILE A 141 6.98 -3.43 -7.09
N GLN A 142 6.59 -3.30 -8.37
CA GLN A 142 5.27 -2.89 -8.80
C GLN A 142 4.50 -4.00 -9.51
N ARG A 143 3.19 -3.84 -9.53
CA ARG A 143 2.28 -4.52 -10.44
C ARG A 143 1.86 -3.57 -11.55
N ASP A 144 1.95 -4.01 -12.80
CA ASP A 144 1.47 -3.22 -13.95
C ASP A 144 -0.06 -3.14 -14.00
N ASN A 145 -0.73 -4.13 -13.44
CA ASN A 145 -2.17 -4.28 -13.49
C ASN A 145 -2.70 -4.75 -12.13
N ALA A 146 -2.68 -3.88 -11.13
CA ALA A 146 -3.27 -4.16 -9.83
C ALA A 146 -4.79 -4.31 -9.96
N PHE A 147 -5.30 -5.50 -9.67
CA PHE A 147 -6.71 -5.83 -9.90
C PHE A 147 -7.58 -5.41 -8.73
N ARG A 148 -8.71 -4.77 -9.04
CA ARG A 148 -9.74 -4.39 -8.08
C ARG A 148 -11.08 -4.93 -8.54
N HIS A 149 -11.82 -5.55 -7.62
CA HIS A 149 -13.20 -5.91 -7.86
C HIS A 149 -14.07 -5.67 -6.63
N GLU A 150 -15.31 -5.28 -6.89
CA GLU A 150 -16.31 -4.99 -5.88
C GLU A 150 -17.64 -5.59 -6.27
N HIS A 151 -18.29 -6.26 -5.32
CA HIS A 151 -19.60 -6.87 -5.48
C HIS A 151 -20.55 -6.35 -4.40
N GLN A 152 -21.74 -5.95 -4.80
CA GLN A 152 -22.78 -5.47 -3.91
C GLN A 152 -24.09 -6.16 -4.23
N LEU A 153 -24.62 -6.88 -3.25
CA LEU A 153 -25.96 -7.45 -3.29
C LEU A 153 -26.87 -6.62 -2.40
N SER A 154 -28.05 -6.24 -2.86
CA SER A 154 -29.02 -5.54 -2.03
C SER A 154 -30.44 -6.08 -2.28
N VAL A 155 -31.20 -6.15 -1.21
CA VAL A 155 -32.62 -6.53 -1.20
C VAL A 155 -33.39 -5.39 -0.51
N ASN A 156 -34.38 -4.86 -1.20
CA ASN A 156 -35.19 -3.75 -0.73
C ASN A 156 -36.66 -4.04 -1.03
N GLY A 157 -37.52 -3.76 -0.05
CA GLY A 157 -38.95 -3.97 -0.20
C GLY A 157 -39.73 -3.55 1.04
N GLY A 158 -41.02 -3.79 1.02
CA GLY A 158 -41.85 -3.56 2.17
C GLY A 158 -43.34 -3.44 1.84
N THR A 159 -44.10 -3.44 2.89
CA THR A 159 -45.53 -3.10 2.90
C THR A 159 -45.70 -1.66 3.37
N GLU A 160 -46.93 -1.17 3.43
CA GLU A 160 -47.27 0.11 4.05
C GLU A 160 -46.72 0.24 5.48
N LYS A 161 -46.81 -0.84 6.28
CA LYS A 161 -46.42 -0.87 7.69
C LYS A 161 -44.96 -1.21 7.92
N THR A 162 -44.34 -2.07 7.12
CA THR A 162 -42.97 -2.54 7.34
C THR A 162 -42.15 -2.37 6.08
N LYS A 163 -41.05 -1.65 6.20
CA LYS A 163 -40.08 -1.40 5.14
C LYS A 163 -38.72 -1.96 5.55
N TYR A 164 -38.05 -2.63 4.64
CA TYR A 164 -36.77 -3.25 4.92
C TYR A 164 -35.78 -3.08 3.75
N MET A 165 -34.52 -3.03 4.12
CA MET A 165 -33.39 -3.06 3.21
C MET A 165 -32.27 -3.91 3.84
N PHE A 166 -31.71 -4.83 3.05
CA PHE A 166 -30.53 -5.59 3.40
C PHE A 166 -29.48 -5.37 2.30
N SER A 167 -28.22 -5.27 2.68
CA SER A 167 -27.13 -5.24 1.72
C SER A 167 -25.92 -6.02 2.20
N LEU A 168 -25.22 -6.65 1.25
CA LEU A 168 -23.95 -7.33 1.45
C LEU A 168 -22.97 -6.78 0.43
N GLY A 169 -21.76 -6.46 0.85
CA GLY A 169 -20.72 -5.97 -0.02
C GLY A 169 -19.40 -6.69 0.22
N TYR A 170 -18.69 -6.91 -0.85
CA TYR A 170 -17.34 -7.43 -0.87
C TYR A 170 -16.48 -6.57 -1.79
N LEU A 171 -15.30 -6.17 -1.32
CA LEU A 171 -14.28 -5.47 -2.09
C LEU A 171 -12.95 -6.17 -1.88
N ASN A 172 -12.25 -6.43 -2.96
CA ASN A 172 -10.85 -6.80 -2.97
C ASN A 172 -10.09 -5.91 -3.94
N GLU A 173 -8.96 -5.38 -3.50
CA GLU A 173 -8.13 -4.45 -4.25
C GLU A 173 -6.67 -4.77 -4.01
N ASP A 174 -5.97 -5.14 -5.05
CA ASP A 174 -4.52 -5.26 -5.02
C ASP A 174 -3.88 -3.87 -5.04
N GLY A 175 -2.84 -3.67 -4.26
CA GLY A 175 -2.04 -2.45 -4.32
C GLY A 175 -1.09 -2.44 -5.53
N ILE A 176 -0.65 -1.26 -5.94
CA ILE A 176 0.37 -1.10 -7.00
C ILE A 176 1.70 -1.74 -6.57
N LEU A 177 2.10 -1.58 -5.31
CA LEU A 177 3.22 -2.34 -4.76
C LEU A 177 2.86 -3.82 -4.63
N ILE A 178 3.78 -4.70 -4.99
CA ILE A 178 3.62 -6.13 -4.76
C ILE A 178 3.34 -6.40 -3.27
N ASN A 179 2.61 -7.47 -2.98
CA ASN A 179 2.25 -7.90 -1.62
C ASN A 179 1.49 -6.89 -0.76
N THR A 180 0.94 -5.82 -1.37
CA THR A 180 0.03 -4.89 -0.71
C THR A 180 -1.38 -5.03 -1.24
N GLY A 181 -2.38 -4.67 -0.43
CA GLY A 181 -3.78 -4.77 -0.86
C GLY A 181 -4.77 -4.42 0.23
N PHE A 182 -6.03 -4.39 -0.15
CA PHE A 182 -7.15 -4.09 0.73
C PHE A 182 -8.33 -5.00 0.45
N GLN A 183 -8.89 -5.60 1.50
CA GLN A 183 -10.08 -6.43 1.42
C GLN A 183 -11.12 -5.94 2.42
N ARG A 184 -12.39 -5.91 2.03
CA ARG A 184 -13.48 -5.50 2.92
C ARG A 184 -14.74 -6.30 2.66
N TYR A 185 -15.33 -6.79 3.74
CA TYR A 185 -16.69 -7.30 3.81
C TYR A 185 -17.56 -6.30 4.55
N ASN A 186 -18.75 -6.06 4.08
CA ASN A 186 -19.74 -5.23 4.78
C ASN A 186 -21.13 -5.84 4.66
N ALA A 187 -21.90 -5.70 5.73
CA ALA A 187 -23.29 -6.08 5.78
C ALA A 187 -24.10 -4.95 6.42
N ARG A 188 -25.31 -4.73 5.94
CA ARG A 188 -26.24 -3.75 6.49
C ARG A 188 -27.65 -4.32 6.47
N ALA A 189 -28.37 -4.02 7.55
CA ALA A 189 -29.80 -4.28 7.64
C ALA A 189 -30.50 -3.00 8.16
N ASN A 190 -31.57 -2.63 7.50
CA ASN A 190 -32.44 -1.53 7.94
C ASN A 190 -33.87 -2.03 7.87
N ILE A 191 -34.59 -1.95 9.00
CA ILE A 191 -35.97 -2.35 9.11
C ILE A 191 -36.71 -1.25 9.89
N ASN A 192 -37.79 -0.73 9.33
CA ASN A 192 -38.68 0.20 9.98
C ASN A 192 -40.11 -0.36 9.93
N THR A 193 -40.79 -0.39 11.05
CA THR A 193 -42.15 -0.93 11.14
C THR A 193 -43.05 -0.11 12.00
N GLU A 194 -44.30 0.06 11.55
CA GLU A 194 -45.43 0.53 12.36
C GLU A 194 -46.08 -0.67 13.02
N VAL A 195 -45.80 -0.85 14.30
CA VAL A 195 -46.35 -1.98 15.08
C VAL A 195 -47.88 -1.85 15.18
N ASN A 196 -48.32 -0.63 15.45
CA ASN A 196 -49.74 -0.25 15.48
C ASN A 196 -49.87 1.28 15.25
N LYS A 197 -51.08 1.82 15.34
CA LYS A 197 -51.38 3.25 15.11
C LYS A 197 -50.63 4.21 16.01
N TRP A 198 -50.12 3.76 17.16
CA TRP A 198 -49.47 4.60 18.17
C TRP A 198 -48.03 4.17 18.47
N MET A 199 -47.50 3.13 17.82
CA MET A 199 -46.14 2.62 18.05
C MET A 199 -45.41 2.31 16.74
N LYS A 200 -44.24 2.94 16.60
CA LYS A 200 -43.28 2.67 15.52
C LYS A 200 -41.94 2.26 16.10
N THR A 201 -41.25 1.37 15.40
CA THR A 201 -39.89 1.00 15.78
C THR A 201 -39.02 0.85 14.52
N GLY A 202 -37.72 0.98 14.70
CA GLY A 202 -36.76 0.77 13.65
C GLY A 202 -35.45 0.18 14.17
N LEU A 203 -34.83 -0.60 13.32
CA LEU A 203 -33.55 -1.23 13.57
C LEU A 203 -32.64 -0.96 12.39
N ASN A 204 -31.43 -0.44 12.66
CA ASN A 204 -30.37 -0.27 11.68
C ASN A 204 -29.12 -0.94 12.23
N VAL A 205 -28.63 -1.94 11.55
CA VAL A 205 -27.40 -2.67 11.86
C VAL A 205 -26.44 -2.47 10.72
N SER A 206 -25.17 -2.18 11.04
CA SER A 206 -24.08 -2.12 10.07
C SER A 206 -22.89 -2.88 10.61
N LEU A 207 -22.33 -3.75 9.79
CA LEU A 207 -21.15 -4.54 10.09
C LEU A 207 -20.11 -4.32 8.98
N SER A 208 -18.87 -4.20 9.36
CA SER A 208 -17.75 -4.15 8.41
C SER A 208 -16.53 -4.80 9.00
N ASN A 209 -15.89 -5.66 8.21
CA ASN A 209 -14.58 -6.22 8.48
C ASN A 209 -13.66 -5.85 7.33
N SER A 210 -12.50 -5.29 7.62
CA SER A 210 -11.51 -4.97 6.60
C SER A 210 -10.11 -5.41 7.02
N THR A 211 -9.34 -5.82 6.03
CA THR A 211 -7.92 -6.14 6.16
C THR A 211 -7.16 -5.32 5.13
N GLN A 212 -6.14 -4.63 5.57
CA GLN A 212 -5.21 -3.89 4.73
C GLN A 212 -3.81 -4.47 4.94
N ASN A 213 -3.20 -4.93 3.86
CA ASN A 213 -1.79 -5.28 3.81
C ASN A 213 -1.02 -4.10 3.24
N PHE A 214 0.06 -3.71 3.89
CA PHE A 214 0.85 -2.56 3.48
C PHE A 214 2.33 -2.82 3.71
N SER A 215 3.19 -2.03 3.10
CA SER A 215 4.62 -2.05 3.38
C SER A 215 4.89 -1.26 4.65
N ASP A 216 5.48 -1.92 5.66
CA ASP A 216 5.79 -1.30 6.94
C ASP A 216 7.17 -0.63 6.88
N TYR A 217 7.24 0.51 6.22
CA TYR A 217 8.42 1.36 6.27
C TYR A 217 8.07 2.67 7.00
N GLU A 218 8.90 3.04 7.92
CA GLU A 218 8.69 4.18 8.83
C GLU A 218 8.96 5.55 8.16
N GLY A 219 8.73 5.67 6.86
CA GLY A 219 8.90 6.92 6.11
C GLY A 219 10.35 7.40 5.98
N SER A 220 11.33 6.64 6.49
CA SER A 220 12.73 6.94 6.30
C SER A 220 13.20 6.50 4.90
N SER A 221 14.16 7.23 4.33
CA SER A 221 14.78 6.85 3.06
C SER A 221 15.43 5.46 3.08
N ASN A 222 15.86 5.02 4.26
CA ASN A 222 16.62 3.78 4.43
C ASN A 222 15.79 2.50 4.28
N SER A 223 14.50 2.56 4.58
CA SER A 223 13.58 1.41 4.49
C SER A 223 12.45 1.64 3.47
N ASN A 224 12.38 2.82 2.87
CA ASN A 224 11.37 3.14 1.88
C ASN A 224 11.68 2.44 0.56
N VAL A 225 10.87 1.45 0.20
CA VAL A 225 11.09 0.62 -1.00
C VAL A 225 11.02 1.41 -2.31
N TRP A 226 10.18 2.45 -2.39
CA TRP A 226 10.12 3.35 -3.55
C TRP A 226 11.40 4.16 -3.71
N TYR A 227 11.88 4.72 -2.61
CA TYR A 227 13.11 5.50 -2.59
C TYR A 227 14.29 4.61 -2.97
N SER A 228 14.45 3.46 -2.31
CA SER A 228 15.57 2.55 -2.55
C SER A 228 15.57 2.00 -3.98
N ALA A 229 14.41 1.59 -4.51
CA ALA A 229 14.30 1.11 -5.88
C ALA A 229 14.65 2.19 -6.92
N GLN A 230 14.35 3.46 -6.62
CA GLN A 230 14.67 4.57 -7.53
C GLN A 230 16.16 4.94 -7.52
N PHE A 231 16.84 4.75 -6.39
CA PHE A 231 18.25 5.10 -6.25
C PHE A 231 19.22 3.92 -6.42
N MET A 232 18.71 2.70 -6.58
CA MET A 232 19.55 1.54 -6.83
C MET A 232 20.20 1.65 -8.20
N ALA A 233 21.54 1.46 -8.24
CA ALA A 233 22.27 1.54 -9.50
C ALA A 233 21.85 0.43 -10.47
N PRO A 234 21.78 0.72 -11.79
CA PRO A 234 21.24 -0.21 -12.80
C PRO A 234 22.10 -1.46 -13.03
N ILE A 235 23.33 -1.48 -12.54
CA ILE A 235 24.22 -2.65 -12.62
C ILE A 235 23.87 -3.73 -11.60
N TYR A 236 23.25 -3.36 -10.47
CA TYR A 236 22.94 -4.31 -9.41
C TYR A 236 21.66 -5.07 -9.75
N PRO A 237 21.70 -6.41 -9.73
CA PRO A 237 20.55 -7.22 -10.06
C PRO A 237 19.59 -7.34 -8.87
N VAL A 238 18.33 -7.63 -9.16
CA VAL A 238 17.30 -7.94 -8.14
C VAL A 238 17.54 -9.32 -7.53
N TYR A 239 18.01 -10.26 -8.35
CA TYR A 239 18.26 -11.66 -7.99
C TYR A 239 19.72 -11.99 -8.15
N ILE A 240 20.24 -12.89 -7.30
CA ILE A 240 21.63 -13.35 -7.38
C ILE A 240 21.89 -13.93 -8.79
N LYS A 241 22.97 -13.50 -9.41
CA LYS A 241 23.41 -13.98 -10.73
C LYS A 241 24.59 -14.94 -10.62
N GLY A 242 24.52 -16.00 -11.38
CA GLY A 242 25.66 -16.89 -11.61
C GLY A 242 26.72 -16.28 -12.53
N GLU A 243 27.81 -16.99 -12.73
CA GLU A 243 28.89 -16.57 -13.66
C GLU A 243 28.39 -16.39 -15.10
N ASP A 244 27.37 -17.17 -15.50
CA ASP A 244 26.71 -17.08 -16.81
C ASP A 244 25.67 -15.92 -16.89
N GLY A 245 25.49 -15.15 -15.85
CA GLY A 245 24.54 -14.06 -15.76
C GLY A 245 23.07 -14.46 -15.53
N LYS A 246 22.79 -15.76 -15.35
CA LYS A 246 21.44 -16.25 -15.06
C LYS A 246 21.14 -16.23 -13.57
N ASP A 247 19.85 -16.25 -13.25
CA ASP A 247 19.39 -16.28 -11.86
C ASP A 247 19.82 -17.59 -11.15
N VAL A 248 20.34 -17.43 -9.94
CA VAL A 248 20.61 -18.56 -9.05
C VAL A 248 19.30 -18.98 -8.40
N LEU A 249 19.01 -20.28 -8.45
CA LEU A 249 17.80 -20.85 -7.84
C LEU A 249 18.14 -21.52 -6.51
N ASP A 250 17.16 -21.51 -5.59
CA ASP A 250 17.22 -22.30 -4.38
C ASP A 250 16.86 -23.79 -4.61
N ALA A 251 16.85 -24.59 -3.57
CA ALA A 251 16.51 -26.01 -3.65
C ALA A 251 15.06 -26.29 -4.14
N ASP A 252 14.18 -25.33 -3.98
CA ASP A 252 12.78 -25.41 -4.39
C ASP A 252 12.54 -24.83 -5.82
N GLY A 253 13.61 -24.34 -6.46
CA GLY A 253 13.58 -23.77 -7.82
C GLY A 253 13.15 -22.31 -7.86
N ASN A 254 13.12 -21.60 -6.73
CA ASN A 254 12.81 -20.16 -6.68
C ASN A 254 14.08 -19.34 -6.90
N ARG A 255 13.93 -18.16 -7.51
CA ARG A 255 15.03 -17.21 -7.65
C ARG A 255 15.42 -16.64 -6.29
N GLN A 256 16.73 -16.58 -6.02
CA GLN A 256 17.25 -16.02 -4.78
C GLN A 256 17.44 -14.51 -4.90
N LEU A 257 16.88 -13.75 -3.96
CA LEU A 257 17.04 -12.29 -3.92
C LEU A 257 18.49 -11.91 -3.59
N ASP A 258 19.01 -10.91 -4.27
CA ASP A 258 20.32 -10.32 -3.95
C ASP A 258 20.16 -9.24 -2.87
N TYR A 259 20.53 -9.54 -1.66
CA TYR A 259 20.55 -8.57 -0.55
C TYR A 259 21.85 -7.75 -0.51
N GLY A 260 22.83 -8.06 -1.34
CA GLY A 260 24.12 -7.38 -1.37
C GLY A 260 25.00 -7.69 -0.15
N ASP A 261 24.77 -8.83 0.53
CA ASP A 261 25.42 -9.28 1.75
C ASP A 261 26.37 -10.49 1.51
N GLY A 262 26.74 -10.73 0.26
CA GLY A 262 27.67 -11.81 -0.12
C GLY A 262 29.10 -11.59 0.37
N SER A 263 30.01 -12.41 -0.13
CA SER A 263 31.45 -12.34 0.22
C SER A 263 32.10 -10.99 -0.08
N VAL A 264 31.57 -10.29 -1.07
CA VAL A 264 31.86 -8.88 -1.36
C VAL A 264 30.52 -8.15 -1.23
N GLN A 265 30.44 -7.23 -0.30
CA GLN A 265 29.22 -6.45 -0.10
C GLN A 265 28.95 -5.51 -1.28
N ARG A 266 27.69 -5.37 -1.64
CA ARG A 266 27.27 -4.33 -2.57
C ARG A 266 27.52 -2.94 -1.96
N PRO A 267 28.22 -2.04 -2.65
CA PRO A 267 28.57 -0.72 -2.11
C PRO A 267 27.35 0.14 -1.81
N GLN A 268 26.23 -0.12 -2.46
CA GLN A 268 25.00 0.62 -2.30
C GLN A 268 23.90 -0.31 -1.77
N TYR A 269 23.22 0.10 -0.70
CA TYR A 269 22.13 -0.65 -0.06
C TYR A 269 22.51 -2.11 0.26
N SER A 270 23.67 -2.33 0.87
CA SER A 270 24.06 -3.65 1.41
C SER A 270 23.07 -4.10 2.48
N ASP A 271 22.89 -5.40 2.63
CA ASP A 271 21.91 -6.05 3.52
C ASP A 271 20.44 -5.65 3.25
N PHE A 272 20.12 -5.14 2.05
CA PHE A 272 18.76 -4.74 1.74
C PHE A 272 18.39 -5.02 0.27
N ASN A 273 17.18 -5.54 0.09
CA ASN A 273 16.55 -5.70 -1.21
C ASN A 273 15.11 -5.16 -1.14
N PRO A 274 14.74 -4.13 -1.94
CA PRO A 274 13.38 -3.58 -1.93
C PRO A 274 12.27 -4.60 -2.17
N VAL A 275 12.53 -5.61 -3.04
CA VAL A 275 11.58 -6.71 -3.27
C VAL A 275 11.47 -7.58 -2.03
N GLY A 276 12.60 -7.93 -1.40
CA GLY A 276 12.64 -8.69 -0.15
C GLY A 276 11.89 -7.97 0.98
N GLY A 277 12.05 -6.65 1.08
CA GLY A 277 11.30 -5.84 2.04
C GLY A 277 9.77 -5.91 1.83
N LEU A 278 9.30 -6.11 0.60
CA LEU A 278 7.87 -6.27 0.30
C LEU A 278 7.37 -7.71 0.47
N VAL A 279 8.22 -8.70 0.25
CA VAL A 279 7.83 -10.12 0.28
C VAL A 279 8.00 -10.73 1.67
N ASP A 280 9.11 -10.44 2.32
CA ASP A 280 9.50 -11.05 3.59
C ASP A 280 8.96 -10.30 4.81
N ASP A 281 8.82 -8.97 4.71
CA ASP A 281 8.14 -8.19 5.72
C ASP A 281 6.62 -8.32 5.60
N LYS A 282 5.94 -8.27 6.73
CA LYS A 282 4.48 -8.37 6.77
C LYS A 282 3.92 -7.33 7.70
N ALA A 283 3.01 -6.52 7.18
CA ALA A 283 2.23 -5.60 7.99
C ALA A 283 0.76 -5.67 7.58
N ASP A 284 -0.11 -5.91 8.55
CA ASP A 284 -1.54 -5.94 8.35
C ASP A 284 -2.28 -5.11 9.40
N ILE A 285 -3.29 -4.40 8.92
CA ILE A 285 -4.28 -3.74 9.77
C ILE A 285 -5.61 -4.42 9.55
N LYS A 286 -6.19 -4.98 10.61
CA LYS A 286 -7.55 -5.50 10.62
C LYS A 286 -8.45 -4.54 11.38
N THR A 287 -9.58 -4.20 10.78
CA THR A 287 -10.56 -3.31 11.42
C THR A 287 -11.94 -3.94 11.36
N ASP A 288 -12.52 -4.15 12.54
CA ASP A 288 -13.90 -4.58 12.73
C ASP A 288 -14.73 -3.40 13.19
N VAL A 289 -15.84 -3.17 12.54
CA VAL A 289 -16.80 -2.12 12.90
C VAL A 289 -18.19 -2.74 12.98
N ALA A 290 -18.89 -2.47 14.07
CA ALA A 290 -20.30 -2.80 14.23
C ALA A 290 -21.06 -1.57 14.72
N GLY A 291 -22.17 -1.26 14.09
CA GLY A 291 -23.07 -0.20 14.48
C GLY A 291 -24.49 -0.74 14.64
N LEU A 292 -25.12 -0.36 15.72
CA LEU A 292 -26.53 -0.65 16.01
C LEU A 292 -27.23 0.67 16.30
N ARG A 293 -28.35 0.90 15.65
CA ARG A 293 -29.27 2.00 15.96
C ARG A 293 -30.67 1.44 16.01
N THR A 294 -31.39 1.75 17.05
CA THR A 294 -32.81 1.39 17.21
C THR A 294 -33.56 2.52 17.80
N PHE A 295 -34.82 2.62 17.47
CA PHE A 295 -35.72 3.57 18.11
C PHE A 295 -37.06 2.93 18.44
N LEU A 296 -37.72 3.46 19.48
CA LEU A 296 -39.11 3.21 19.83
C LEU A 296 -39.80 4.56 19.85
N ALA A 297 -40.78 4.74 19.00
CA ALA A 297 -41.57 5.96 18.95
C ALA A 297 -43.03 5.65 19.34
N PHE A 298 -43.51 6.36 20.34
CA PHE A 298 -44.87 6.26 20.85
C PHE A 298 -45.60 7.56 20.59
N GLY A 299 -46.86 7.49 20.29
CA GLY A 299 -47.71 8.64 20.09
C GLY A 299 -48.46 8.60 18.77
N SER A 300 -49.55 9.30 18.69
CA SER A 300 -50.40 9.32 17.52
C SER A 300 -51.11 10.67 17.40
N ASP A 301 -51.28 11.10 16.16
CA ASP A 301 -52.15 12.22 15.79
C ASP A 301 -53.58 11.75 15.51
N SER A 302 -53.82 10.42 15.58
CA SER A 302 -55.13 9.80 15.34
C SER A 302 -56.12 10.14 16.46
N GLU A 303 -57.37 10.30 16.11
CA GLU A 303 -58.49 10.47 17.06
C GLU A 303 -58.59 9.29 18.07
N ASP A 304 -58.19 8.08 17.64
CA ASP A 304 -58.21 6.88 18.48
C ASP A 304 -57.24 6.93 19.66
N ALA A 305 -56.30 7.90 19.66
CA ALA A 305 -55.32 8.06 20.75
C ALA A 305 -55.92 8.70 22.02
N GLY A 306 -57.14 9.18 21.97
CA GLY A 306 -57.82 9.81 23.10
C GLY A 306 -57.00 10.93 23.73
N TRP A 307 -56.76 10.86 25.05
CA TRP A 307 -56.00 11.85 25.83
C TRP A 307 -54.55 11.95 25.39
N ALA A 308 -53.97 10.93 24.75
CA ALA A 308 -52.60 10.90 24.28
C ALA A 308 -52.42 11.48 22.86
N LYS A 309 -53.48 11.97 22.21
CA LYS A 309 -53.41 12.61 20.91
C LYS A 309 -52.43 13.80 20.95
N GLY A 310 -51.49 13.82 20.01
CA GLY A 310 -50.47 14.88 19.90
C GLY A 310 -49.26 14.69 20.83
N ILE A 311 -49.29 13.74 21.78
CA ILE A 311 -48.11 13.41 22.57
C ILE A 311 -47.22 12.47 21.81
N LYS A 312 -45.93 12.84 21.67
CA LYS A 312 -44.92 12.01 20.97
C LYS A 312 -43.73 11.79 21.90
N LEU A 313 -43.37 10.52 22.12
CA LEU A 313 -42.17 10.11 22.83
C LEU A 313 -41.31 9.24 21.89
N THR A 314 -40.08 9.63 21.69
CA THR A 314 -39.12 8.82 20.91
C THR A 314 -37.92 8.49 21.78
N LEU A 315 -37.68 7.21 21.97
CA LEU A 315 -36.49 6.66 22.61
C LEU A 315 -35.52 6.16 21.53
N ASN A 316 -34.33 6.66 21.57
CA ASN A 316 -33.26 6.24 20.62
C ASN A 316 -32.17 5.55 21.40
N PHE A 317 -31.72 4.40 20.88
CA PHE A 317 -30.55 3.67 21.37
C PHE A 317 -29.56 3.50 20.26
N GLY A 318 -28.27 3.72 20.54
CA GLY A 318 -27.18 3.55 19.60
C GLY A 318 -25.97 2.90 20.27
N LEU A 319 -25.37 1.97 19.56
CA LEU A 319 -24.11 1.33 19.93
C LEU A 319 -23.16 1.39 18.74
N ASP A 320 -21.94 1.84 18.98
CA ASP A 320 -20.83 1.75 18.03
C ASP A 320 -19.70 0.95 18.65
N TYR A 321 -19.25 -0.05 17.91
CA TYR A 321 -18.09 -0.84 18.25
C TYR A 321 -17.06 -0.72 17.14
N ARG A 322 -15.82 -0.49 17.51
CA ARG A 322 -14.68 -0.50 16.58
C ARG A 322 -13.48 -1.16 17.24
N ASN A 323 -12.95 -2.17 16.59
CA ASN A 323 -11.71 -2.82 16.95
C ASN A 323 -10.72 -2.67 15.80
N LYS A 324 -9.52 -2.15 16.08
CA LYS A 324 -8.43 -2.07 15.13
C LYS A 324 -7.24 -2.82 15.71
N SER A 325 -6.75 -3.81 15.01
CA SER A 325 -5.51 -4.50 15.34
C SER A 325 -4.50 -4.31 14.22
N GLN A 326 -3.27 -4.00 14.57
CA GLN A 326 -2.15 -3.90 13.65
C GLN A 326 -1.10 -4.94 14.06
N LYS A 327 -0.61 -5.68 13.08
CA LYS A 327 0.50 -6.62 13.25
C LYS A 327 1.56 -6.25 12.24
N SER A 328 2.80 -6.18 12.67
CA SER A 328 3.93 -6.05 11.77
C SER A 328 5.03 -7.04 12.14
N TYR A 329 5.68 -7.54 11.12
CA TYR A 329 6.82 -8.41 11.19
C TYR A 329 7.88 -7.86 10.23
N MET A 330 9.04 -7.59 10.77
CA MET A 330 10.22 -7.16 10.03
C MET A 330 11.20 -8.32 9.97
N ASN A 331 11.64 -8.68 8.79
CA ASN A 331 12.66 -9.71 8.61
C ASN A 331 14.06 -9.19 8.99
N MET A 332 15.06 -10.05 8.96
CA MET A 332 16.43 -9.70 9.35
C MET A 332 17.11 -8.72 8.35
N HIS A 333 16.62 -8.63 7.11
CA HIS A 333 17.11 -7.74 6.07
C HIS A 333 16.21 -6.50 5.90
N HIS A 334 15.37 -6.18 6.92
CA HIS A 334 14.49 -5.02 6.85
C HIS A 334 15.29 -3.72 6.82
N GLY A 335 15.03 -2.92 5.77
CA GLY A 335 15.66 -1.62 5.58
C GLY A 335 17.15 -1.69 5.22
N ASN A 336 17.74 -0.54 4.91
CA ASN A 336 19.17 -0.42 4.66
C ASN A 336 19.93 -0.37 5.98
N GLN A 337 20.39 -1.50 6.47
CA GLN A 337 21.06 -1.62 7.76
C GLN A 337 22.38 -0.87 7.83
N ALA A 338 23.12 -0.81 6.74
CA ALA A 338 24.38 -0.07 6.68
C ALA A 338 24.17 1.43 6.95
N ALA A 339 23.11 2.01 6.40
CA ALA A 339 22.75 3.41 6.62
C ALA A 339 22.09 3.64 8.01
N ALA A 340 21.47 2.62 8.59
CA ALA A 340 20.80 2.69 9.89
C ALA A 340 21.73 2.39 11.09
N GLY A 341 23.05 2.23 10.88
CA GLY A 341 23.99 1.86 11.95
C GLY A 341 24.02 0.37 12.29
N GLY A 342 23.48 -0.44 11.46
CA GLY A 342 23.85 -1.83 11.11
C GLY A 342 23.70 -2.97 12.11
N LEU A 343 23.40 -2.80 13.38
CA LEU A 343 23.47 -3.90 14.34
C LEU A 343 22.13 -4.37 14.92
N LEU A 344 21.06 -3.62 14.71
CA LEU A 344 19.79 -3.88 15.42
C LEU A 344 18.82 -4.81 14.68
N MET A 345 19.02 -5.08 13.40
CA MET A 345 18.05 -5.79 12.56
C MET A 345 18.43 -7.22 12.19
N LYS A 346 19.52 -7.77 12.75
CA LYS A 346 19.89 -9.18 12.52
C LYS A 346 18.90 -10.20 13.12
N TYR A 347 17.84 -9.72 13.75
CA TYR A 347 16.81 -10.55 14.37
C TYR A 347 15.43 -10.13 13.86
N ASN A 348 14.59 -11.11 13.58
CA ASN A 348 13.19 -10.89 13.24
C ASN A 348 12.47 -10.10 14.35
N ARG A 349 11.83 -9.01 13.96
CA ARG A 349 11.01 -8.18 14.86
C ARG A 349 9.54 -8.39 14.59
N ARG A 350 8.78 -8.72 15.62
CA ARG A 350 7.32 -8.82 15.55
C ARG A 350 6.69 -7.82 16.52
N THR A 351 5.81 -6.95 16.01
CA THR A 351 5.01 -6.02 16.81
C THR A 351 3.54 -6.26 16.59
N GLN A 352 2.75 -6.07 17.64
CA GLN A 352 1.29 -6.16 17.59
C GLN A 352 0.70 -5.05 18.46
N SER A 353 -0.22 -4.27 17.89
CA SER A 353 -0.92 -3.22 18.61
C SER A 353 -2.44 -3.35 18.45
N TYR A 354 -3.18 -2.99 19.47
CA TYR A 354 -4.63 -2.96 19.48
C TYR A 354 -5.10 -1.59 19.92
N THR A 355 -6.06 -1.03 19.18
CA THR A 355 -6.72 0.24 19.56
C THR A 355 -8.21 0.00 19.71
N PHE A 356 -8.72 0.25 20.90
CA PHE A 356 -10.13 0.18 21.21
C PHE A 356 -10.65 1.61 21.41
N ASN A 357 -11.64 2.02 20.62
CA ASN A 357 -12.35 3.27 20.84
C ASN A 357 -13.73 2.94 21.41
N GLN A 358 -13.98 3.40 22.60
CA GLN A 358 -15.32 3.34 23.26
C GLN A 358 -16.15 4.54 22.84
#